data_4e0186dd39729f5bf74abcca42111638
#
_entry.id   4e0186dd39729f5bf74abcca42111638
#
_cell.length_a   1.000
_cell.length_b   1.000
_cell.length_c   1.000
_cell.angle_alpha   90.00
_cell.angle_beta   90.00
_cell.angle_gamma   90.00
#
_symmetry.space_group_name_H-M   'P 1'
#
loop_
_entity.id
_entity.type
_entity.pdbx_description
1 polymer ?
#
loop_
_entity_poly.entity_id
_entity_poly.type
_entity_poly.pdbx_seq_one_letter_code
_entity_poly.pdbx_strand_id
1 'polypeptide(L)'
;KYEFRSGTQDQTYIQGFPGVENELQVAYELKAAVPYVRSVSNTQLSALRIRLGWPTLLNQKDNGDKVGTRVEYAIDLSVDGGAYETVVNGAVDDKTTTLYERSHRIDLPKATTGWQLRVRRITPDSTTVNIVDSMRVEAVTEIIDAKLRYPNTALLYIEFDAKQFPNGIPQVVCNPKGRIVRVPDTYDPDTRTYSGTWEGGFKWAWTDNPAWIYYDIVLNERFGLGQRIDATQIDKWELYRIAQYCDQPVPDGKGGSGTEPRFRCNVYIQERNDAWTVLRDLAGIFRGMTYWGDNKLYVLADMPRDIWHIYNHASAVDGKFTFADPSETTRNTAALVNWSDPANHYKDTPEVVYDKDLAMRFDYSQLEMTAIGCTRQSEANRRGRWALLTNGIGEVVTFSTGMDVPPVGEVIGVAANELAGRVIGGRVSAISGRNITLDRAADVRAGNRLFLNLPSGVAQARTVQAVNSNIVTVTTAYSETPEAECCWGVDADDLFIALFRVTATR
;
A
#
# COMPACT_ATOMS: atom_id res chain seq x y z
N LYS A 1 -24.67 -11.22 -10.58
CA LYS A 1 -24.33 -12.05 -9.41
C LYS A 1 -22.86 -11.84 -9.09
N TYR A 2 -22.50 -11.87 -7.82
CA TYR A 2 -21.08 -11.89 -7.41
C TYR A 2 -20.89 -12.88 -6.27
N GLU A 3 -19.68 -13.44 -6.19
CA GLU A 3 -19.20 -14.25 -5.08
C GLU A 3 -17.78 -13.80 -4.70
N PHE A 4 -17.49 -13.81 -3.41
CA PHE A 4 -16.19 -13.41 -2.88
C PHE A 4 -15.63 -14.48 -1.93
N ARG A 5 -14.33 -14.68 -2.00
CA ARG A 5 -13.55 -15.48 -1.04
C ARG A 5 -12.43 -14.62 -0.52
N SER A 6 -12.27 -14.58 0.79
CA SER A 6 -11.32 -13.66 1.45
C SER A 6 -9.86 -14.12 1.42
N GLY A 7 -9.58 -15.31 0.93
CA GLY A 7 -8.22 -15.86 0.92
C GLY A 7 -7.85 -16.64 2.16
N THR A 8 -8.81 -17.29 2.83
CA THR A 8 -8.51 -18.17 3.96
C THR A 8 -7.89 -19.49 3.48
N GLN A 9 -7.15 -20.18 4.38
CA GLN A 9 -6.51 -21.45 4.06
C GLN A 9 -7.54 -22.55 3.71
N ASP A 10 -8.69 -22.52 4.33
CA ASP A 10 -9.76 -23.51 4.25
C ASP A 10 -10.94 -23.07 3.37
N GLN A 11 -10.80 -21.96 2.60
CA GLN A 11 -11.87 -21.44 1.76
C GLN A 11 -12.38 -22.46 0.75
N THR A 12 -13.67 -22.38 0.45
CA THR A 12 -14.31 -23.19 -0.58
C THR A 12 -14.05 -22.63 -1.98
N TYR A 13 -14.12 -23.48 -3.01
CA TYR A 13 -14.08 -23.00 -4.40
C TYR A 13 -15.33 -22.19 -4.75
N ILE A 14 -15.22 -21.35 -5.79
CA ILE A 14 -16.36 -20.62 -6.37
C ILE A 14 -17.05 -21.54 -7.37
N GLN A 15 -18.37 -21.69 -7.24
CA GLN A 15 -19.15 -22.47 -8.19
C GLN A 15 -19.26 -21.73 -9.54
N GLY A 16 -19.21 -22.50 -10.64
CA GLY A 16 -19.37 -21.95 -11.97
C GLY A 16 -18.07 -21.44 -12.62
N PHE A 17 -16.93 -21.66 -11.97
CA PHE A 17 -15.63 -21.45 -12.62
C PHE A 17 -15.34 -22.64 -13.55
N PRO A 18 -15.46 -22.48 -14.89
CA PRO A 18 -15.21 -23.59 -15.81
C PRO A 18 -13.71 -23.91 -15.85
N GLY A 19 -13.38 -25.19 -15.67
CA GLY A 19 -12.03 -25.69 -15.90
C GLY A 19 -11.82 -26.10 -17.35
N VAL A 20 -12.80 -26.82 -17.88
CA VAL A 20 -12.84 -27.26 -19.27
C VAL A 20 -14.25 -27.08 -19.79
N GLU A 21 -14.37 -26.47 -20.96
CA GLU A 21 -15.63 -26.36 -21.69
C GLU A 21 -15.46 -26.98 -23.08
N ASN A 22 -16.38 -27.85 -23.44
CA ASN A 22 -16.45 -28.42 -24.79
C ASN A 22 -17.83 -28.11 -25.38
N GLU A 23 -17.89 -27.13 -26.28
CA GLU A 23 -19.10 -26.72 -26.95
C GLU A 23 -19.35 -27.57 -28.21
N LEU A 24 -20.50 -28.20 -28.28
CA LEU A 24 -20.99 -28.99 -29.41
C LEU A 24 -22.11 -28.23 -30.09
N GLN A 25 -21.90 -27.84 -31.33
CA GLN A 25 -22.92 -27.19 -32.15
C GLN A 25 -24.00 -28.22 -32.49
N VAL A 26 -25.26 -27.82 -32.36
CA VAL A 26 -26.43 -28.68 -32.54
C VAL A 26 -27.34 -28.18 -33.66
N ALA A 27 -27.65 -26.89 -33.69
CA ALA A 27 -28.50 -26.22 -34.68
C ALA A 27 -29.84 -26.94 -34.94
N TYR A 28 -30.44 -27.52 -33.90
CA TYR A 28 -31.69 -28.30 -33.99
C TYR A 28 -32.90 -27.37 -33.84
N GLU A 29 -33.81 -27.36 -34.85
CA GLU A 29 -35.08 -26.62 -34.74
C GLU A 29 -36.04 -27.36 -33.82
N LEU A 30 -36.51 -26.70 -32.78
CA LEU A 30 -37.38 -27.26 -31.75
C LEU A 30 -38.84 -27.08 -32.12
N LYS A 31 -39.59 -28.19 -32.25
CA LYS A 31 -41.02 -28.21 -32.47
C LYS A 31 -41.77 -28.65 -31.21
N ALA A 32 -42.97 -28.14 -31.00
CA ALA A 32 -43.76 -28.47 -29.82
C ALA A 32 -44.03 -29.98 -29.68
N ALA A 33 -44.22 -30.69 -30.81
CA ALA A 33 -44.47 -32.12 -30.83
C ALA A 33 -43.20 -32.99 -30.64
N VAL A 34 -42.00 -32.46 -30.91
CA VAL A 34 -40.76 -33.24 -30.92
C VAL A 34 -39.68 -32.53 -30.09
N PRO A 35 -39.44 -33.01 -28.86
CA PRO A 35 -38.40 -32.44 -28.02
C PRO A 35 -37.01 -32.82 -28.53
N TYR A 36 -36.01 -31.97 -28.21
CA TYR A 36 -34.63 -32.35 -28.36
C TYR A 36 -34.18 -33.15 -27.15
N VAL A 37 -33.60 -34.33 -27.40
CA VAL A 37 -33.11 -35.22 -26.33
C VAL A 37 -31.66 -35.55 -26.59
N ARG A 38 -30.84 -35.46 -25.54
CA ARG A 38 -29.42 -35.80 -25.58
C ARG A 38 -29.02 -36.60 -24.35
N SER A 39 -28.39 -37.74 -24.57
CA SER A 39 -27.78 -38.56 -23.51
C SER A 39 -26.33 -38.12 -23.28
N VAL A 40 -25.94 -38.03 -22.01
CA VAL A 40 -24.60 -37.64 -21.55
C VAL A 40 -24.11 -38.72 -20.60
N SER A 41 -23.12 -39.49 -21.03
CA SER A 41 -22.53 -40.60 -20.26
C SER A 41 -21.29 -40.25 -19.48
N ASN A 42 -20.69 -39.06 -19.72
CA ASN A 42 -19.49 -38.62 -19.01
C ASN A 42 -19.83 -38.10 -17.60
N THR A 43 -19.77 -39.00 -16.62
CA THR A 43 -20.10 -38.70 -15.21
C THR A 43 -19.11 -37.73 -14.52
N GLN A 44 -18.03 -37.30 -15.18
CA GLN A 44 -17.10 -36.32 -14.66
C GLN A 44 -17.58 -34.87 -14.87
N LEU A 45 -18.62 -34.64 -15.64
CA LEU A 45 -19.15 -33.31 -15.89
C LEU A 45 -19.72 -32.69 -14.60
N SER A 46 -19.51 -31.39 -14.46
CA SER A 46 -20.10 -30.59 -13.38
C SER A 46 -21.40 -29.93 -13.80
N ALA A 47 -21.50 -29.52 -15.06
CA ALA A 47 -22.68 -28.85 -15.62
C ALA A 47 -22.82 -29.04 -17.13
N LEU A 48 -24.01 -28.77 -17.63
CA LEU A 48 -24.31 -28.58 -19.05
C LEU A 48 -24.75 -27.12 -19.27
N ARG A 49 -24.28 -26.48 -20.34
CA ARG A 49 -24.82 -25.20 -20.80
C ARG A 49 -25.57 -25.41 -22.11
N ILE A 50 -26.84 -25.03 -22.12
CA ILE A 50 -27.70 -25.14 -23.30
C ILE A 50 -27.88 -23.73 -23.86
N ARG A 51 -27.51 -23.54 -25.13
CA ARG A 51 -27.71 -22.30 -25.84
C ARG A 51 -28.91 -22.46 -26.77
N LEU A 52 -29.94 -21.66 -26.49
CA LEU A 52 -31.19 -21.60 -27.27
C LEU A 52 -31.13 -20.35 -28.16
N GLY A 53 -31.66 -20.45 -29.38
CA GLY A 53 -31.67 -19.37 -30.34
C GLY A 53 -33.04 -19.13 -30.94
N TRP A 54 -33.39 -17.88 -31.16
CA TRP A 54 -34.57 -17.41 -31.91
C TRP A 54 -34.07 -16.59 -33.07
N PRO A 55 -34.00 -17.16 -34.30
CA PRO A 55 -33.50 -16.42 -35.48
C PRO A 55 -34.30 -15.17 -35.79
N THR A 56 -35.60 -15.24 -35.60
CA THR A 56 -36.54 -14.12 -35.70
C THR A 56 -37.74 -14.43 -34.80
N LEU A 57 -38.21 -13.45 -34.08
CA LEU A 57 -39.38 -13.54 -33.20
C LEU A 57 -40.26 -12.32 -33.41
N LEU A 58 -41.39 -12.49 -34.09
CA LEU A 58 -42.34 -11.43 -34.34
C LEU A 58 -43.72 -11.95 -34.73
N ASN A 59 -44.71 -11.10 -34.55
CA ASN A 59 -46.05 -11.24 -35.09
C ASN A 59 -46.36 -10.03 -35.93
N GLN A 60 -46.62 -10.22 -37.22
CA GLN A 60 -47.04 -9.18 -38.15
C GLN A 60 -48.56 -9.04 -38.17
N LYS A 61 -49.07 -7.90 -37.75
CA LYS A 61 -50.51 -7.62 -37.78
C LYS A 61 -50.97 -7.24 -39.17
N ASP A 62 -52.30 -7.32 -39.40
CA ASP A 62 -52.90 -7.01 -40.68
C ASP A 62 -52.67 -5.57 -41.16
N ASN A 63 -52.41 -4.65 -40.24
CA ASN A 63 -52.01 -3.26 -40.55
C ASN A 63 -50.51 -3.10 -40.91
N GLY A 64 -49.75 -4.21 -40.95
CA GLY A 64 -48.34 -4.22 -41.26
C GLY A 64 -47.41 -4.03 -40.05
N ASP A 65 -47.92 -3.73 -38.85
CA ASP A 65 -47.14 -3.58 -37.65
C ASP A 65 -46.50 -4.88 -37.23
N LYS A 66 -45.20 -4.83 -36.84
CA LYS A 66 -44.46 -5.97 -36.30
C LYS A 66 -44.39 -5.84 -34.78
N VAL A 67 -45.10 -6.68 -34.06
CA VAL A 67 -45.12 -6.76 -32.60
C VAL A 67 -44.37 -7.98 -32.10
N GLY A 68 -44.09 -8.04 -30.78
CA GLY A 68 -43.51 -9.23 -30.14
C GLY A 68 -44.46 -10.41 -30.12
N THR A 69 -43.91 -11.58 -29.93
CA THR A 69 -44.65 -12.81 -29.64
C THR A 69 -43.96 -13.59 -28.52
N ARG A 70 -44.72 -14.46 -27.85
CA ARG A 70 -44.24 -15.20 -26.68
C ARG A 70 -43.98 -16.65 -27.04
N VAL A 71 -42.78 -17.16 -26.68
CA VAL A 71 -42.43 -18.56 -26.80
C VAL A 71 -41.99 -19.09 -25.44
N GLU A 72 -42.72 -20.09 -24.95
CA GLU A 72 -42.41 -20.78 -23.70
C GLU A 72 -41.68 -22.09 -23.98
N TYR A 73 -40.73 -22.43 -23.12
CA TYR A 73 -39.96 -23.67 -23.22
C TYR A 73 -39.61 -24.21 -21.84
N ALA A 74 -39.26 -25.48 -21.79
CA ALA A 74 -38.75 -26.12 -20.59
C ALA A 74 -37.51 -26.97 -20.92
N ILE A 75 -36.63 -27.06 -19.93
CA ILE A 75 -35.50 -27.99 -19.97
C ILE A 75 -35.66 -28.95 -18.82
N ASP A 76 -35.61 -30.22 -19.13
CA ASP A 76 -35.76 -31.30 -18.18
C ASP A 76 -34.46 -32.12 -18.12
N LEU A 77 -34.18 -32.67 -16.95
CA LEU A 77 -33.03 -33.53 -16.69
C LEU A 77 -33.52 -34.85 -16.09
N SER A 78 -33.05 -35.97 -16.62
CA SER A 78 -33.16 -37.28 -16.02
C SER A 78 -31.79 -37.77 -15.56
N VAL A 79 -31.71 -38.38 -14.39
CA VAL A 79 -30.50 -38.92 -13.78
C VAL A 79 -30.56 -40.41 -13.77
N ASP A 80 -29.54 -41.09 -14.28
CA ASP A 80 -29.43 -42.57 -14.29
C ASP A 80 -30.65 -43.30 -14.88
N GLY A 81 -31.30 -42.68 -15.88
CA GLY A 81 -32.49 -43.25 -16.52
C GLY A 81 -33.78 -43.11 -15.71
N GLY A 82 -33.76 -42.31 -14.64
CA GLY A 82 -34.95 -42.01 -13.84
C GLY A 82 -35.96 -41.09 -14.54
N ALA A 83 -36.98 -40.66 -13.81
CA ALA A 83 -37.96 -39.71 -14.32
C ALA A 83 -37.34 -38.36 -14.68
N TYR A 84 -37.92 -37.69 -15.66
CA TYR A 84 -37.52 -36.32 -16.00
C TYR A 84 -38.03 -35.32 -14.96
N GLU A 85 -37.13 -34.48 -14.47
CA GLU A 85 -37.45 -33.33 -13.65
C GLU A 85 -37.20 -32.03 -14.44
N THR A 86 -38.13 -31.08 -14.38
CA THR A 86 -37.98 -29.81 -15.05
C THR A 86 -37.06 -28.92 -14.24
N VAL A 87 -35.89 -28.61 -14.79
CA VAL A 87 -34.83 -27.78 -14.15
C VAL A 87 -34.87 -26.33 -14.60
N VAL A 88 -35.47 -26.06 -15.78
CA VAL A 88 -35.69 -24.71 -16.28
C VAL A 88 -37.07 -24.59 -16.89
N ASN A 89 -37.85 -23.59 -16.45
CA ASN A 89 -39.03 -23.08 -17.14
C ASN A 89 -38.71 -21.65 -17.59
N GLY A 90 -38.80 -21.38 -18.89
CA GLY A 90 -38.47 -20.10 -19.46
C GLY A 90 -39.46 -19.63 -20.51
N ALA A 91 -39.49 -18.34 -20.74
CA ALA A 91 -40.20 -17.72 -21.83
C ALA A 91 -39.37 -16.58 -22.44
N VAL A 92 -39.53 -16.39 -23.74
CA VAL A 92 -39.13 -15.14 -24.41
C VAL A 92 -40.42 -14.48 -24.89
N ASP A 93 -40.61 -13.23 -24.50
CA ASP A 93 -41.78 -12.42 -24.79
C ASP A 93 -41.29 -11.04 -25.30
N ASP A 94 -40.94 -10.99 -26.57
CA ASP A 94 -40.37 -9.79 -27.17
C ASP A 94 -40.37 -9.94 -28.71
N LYS A 95 -39.77 -8.93 -29.36
CA LYS A 95 -39.58 -8.87 -30.81
C LYS A 95 -38.09 -8.87 -31.14
N THR A 96 -37.67 -9.74 -32.05
CA THR A 96 -36.36 -9.68 -32.67
C THR A 96 -36.40 -9.97 -34.16
N THR A 97 -35.62 -9.29 -34.95
CA THR A 97 -35.42 -9.51 -36.38
C THR A 97 -34.02 -10.07 -36.70
N THR A 98 -33.21 -10.27 -35.66
CA THR A 98 -31.92 -10.92 -35.73
C THR A 98 -31.83 -12.03 -34.71
N LEU A 99 -30.87 -12.94 -34.85
CA LEU A 99 -30.70 -14.06 -33.93
C LEU A 99 -30.56 -13.53 -32.50
N TYR A 100 -31.51 -13.95 -31.65
CA TYR A 100 -31.46 -13.74 -30.22
C TYR A 100 -31.12 -15.07 -29.54
N GLU A 101 -30.12 -15.10 -28.68
CA GLU A 101 -29.67 -16.27 -27.98
C GLU A 101 -29.87 -16.15 -26.48
N ARG A 102 -30.14 -17.25 -25.81
CA ARG A 102 -30.20 -17.37 -24.35
C ARG A 102 -29.53 -18.65 -23.91
N SER A 103 -28.58 -18.55 -22.98
CA SER A 103 -27.89 -19.70 -22.41
C SER A 103 -28.42 -20.03 -21.02
N HIS A 104 -28.56 -21.31 -20.73
CA HIS A 104 -28.90 -21.84 -19.42
C HIS A 104 -27.83 -22.82 -18.98
N ARG A 105 -27.23 -22.55 -17.83
CA ARG A 105 -26.34 -23.48 -17.14
C ARG A 105 -27.21 -24.39 -16.24
N ILE A 106 -27.00 -25.67 -16.32
CA ILE A 106 -27.65 -26.72 -15.52
C ILE A 106 -26.57 -27.46 -14.76
N ASP A 107 -26.53 -27.28 -13.44
CA ASP A 107 -25.61 -28.02 -12.59
C ASP A 107 -26.08 -29.46 -12.49
N LEU A 108 -25.19 -30.43 -12.71
CA LEU A 108 -25.49 -31.84 -12.77
C LEU A 108 -25.38 -32.47 -11.39
N PRO A 109 -26.45 -33.12 -10.87
CA PRO A 109 -26.35 -33.93 -9.67
C PRO A 109 -25.46 -35.14 -9.93
N LYS A 110 -24.98 -35.80 -8.88
CA LYS A 110 -24.18 -37.03 -9.02
C LYS A 110 -24.97 -38.10 -9.75
N ALA A 111 -24.33 -38.75 -10.73
CA ALA A 111 -24.87 -39.86 -11.48
C ALA A 111 -23.86 -41.02 -11.56
N THR A 112 -24.36 -42.22 -11.72
CA THR A 112 -23.55 -43.46 -11.91
C THR A 112 -23.42 -43.83 -13.38
N THR A 113 -24.49 -43.67 -14.16
CA THR A 113 -24.54 -44.02 -15.60
C THR A 113 -24.58 -42.78 -16.50
N GLY A 114 -25.02 -41.64 -15.97
CA GLY A 114 -25.09 -40.38 -16.68
C GLY A 114 -26.44 -39.69 -16.61
N TRP A 115 -26.64 -38.77 -17.52
CA TRP A 115 -27.84 -37.93 -17.56
C TRP A 115 -28.46 -37.96 -18.94
N GLN A 116 -29.76 -37.65 -18.97
CA GLN A 116 -30.48 -37.38 -20.20
C GLN A 116 -31.12 -36.00 -20.12
N LEU A 117 -30.68 -35.12 -21.04
CA LEU A 117 -31.21 -33.77 -21.19
C LEU A 117 -32.35 -33.79 -22.19
N ARG A 118 -33.48 -33.12 -21.87
CA ARG A 118 -34.60 -32.93 -22.78
C ARG A 118 -34.98 -31.45 -22.83
N VAL A 119 -34.99 -30.88 -24.02
CA VAL A 119 -35.45 -29.49 -24.23
C VAL A 119 -36.79 -29.54 -24.96
N ARG A 120 -37.82 -28.92 -24.39
CA ARG A 120 -39.17 -28.88 -24.94
C ARG A 120 -39.60 -27.48 -25.26
N ARG A 121 -40.20 -27.26 -26.41
CA ARG A 121 -41.00 -26.09 -26.71
C ARG A 121 -42.41 -26.35 -26.13
N ILE A 122 -42.92 -25.41 -25.31
CA ILE A 122 -44.25 -25.50 -24.67
C ILE A 122 -45.29 -24.80 -25.55
N THR A 123 -44.97 -23.62 -26.07
CA THR A 123 -45.85 -22.89 -26.99
C THR A 123 -46.06 -23.71 -28.26
N PRO A 124 -47.30 -23.99 -28.68
CA PRO A 124 -47.60 -24.69 -29.95
C PRO A 124 -46.91 -24.00 -31.14
N ASP A 125 -46.58 -24.79 -32.15
CA ASP A 125 -46.03 -24.26 -33.40
C ASP A 125 -47.06 -23.37 -34.09
N SER A 126 -46.67 -22.17 -34.59
CA SER A 126 -47.57 -21.32 -35.31
C SER A 126 -47.98 -21.93 -36.64
N THR A 127 -49.27 -21.84 -36.96
CA THR A 127 -49.84 -22.26 -38.23
C THR A 127 -50.04 -21.11 -39.22
N THR A 128 -49.78 -19.86 -38.79
CA THR A 128 -49.97 -18.68 -39.60
C THR A 128 -48.64 -18.12 -40.05
N VAL A 129 -48.56 -17.63 -41.30
CA VAL A 129 -47.34 -17.01 -41.87
C VAL A 129 -47.01 -15.68 -41.22
N ASN A 130 -47.95 -15.09 -40.51
CA ASN A 130 -47.77 -13.79 -39.83
C ASN A 130 -46.98 -13.88 -38.52
N ILE A 131 -46.90 -15.08 -37.94
CA ILE A 131 -46.15 -15.33 -36.70
C ILE A 131 -44.88 -16.10 -37.04
N VAL A 132 -43.73 -15.44 -36.79
CA VAL A 132 -42.42 -16.08 -36.93
C VAL A 132 -41.89 -16.27 -35.52
N ASP A 133 -41.87 -17.53 -35.07
CA ASP A 133 -41.57 -17.90 -33.67
C ASP A 133 -40.70 -19.16 -33.56
N SER A 134 -39.89 -19.42 -34.59
CA SER A 134 -39.00 -20.58 -34.59
C SER A 134 -37.97 -20.46 -33.44
N MET A 135 -37.77 -21.61 -32.78
CA MET A 135 -36.82 -21.75 -31.68
C MET A 135 -35.86 -22.88 -32.01
N ARG A 136 -34.60 -22.73 -31.66
CA ARG A 136 -33.54 -23.70 -31.90
C ARG A 136 -32.75 -24.01 -30.63
N VAL A 137 -32.22 -25.25 -30.55
CA VAL A 137 -31.09 -25.57 -29.70
C VAL A 137 -29.82 -25.31 -30.55
N GLU A 138 -29.10 -24.22 -30.29
CA GLU A 138 -27.93 -23.86 -31.08
C GLU A 138 -26.72 -24.68 -30.69
N ALA A 139 -26.47 -24.84 -29.38
CA ALA A 139 -25.36 -25.62 -28.88
C ALA A 139 -25.61 -26.21 -27.50
N VAL A 140 -24.87 -27.27 -27.20
CA VAL A 140 -24.77 -27.84 -25.84
C VAL A 140 -23.28 -27.85 -25.46
N THR A 141 -22.93 -27.22 -24.36
CA THR A 141 -21.55 -27.18 -23.83
C THR A 141 -21.47 -28.13 -22.64
N GLU A 142 -20.53 -29.05 -22.68
CA GLU A 142 -20.14 -29.90 -21.57
C GLU A 142 -19.10 -29.17 -20.71
N ILE A 143 -19.34 -29.09 -19.39
CA ILE A 143 -18.53 -28.28 -18.49
C ILE A 143 -17.99 -29.15 -17.35
N ILE A 144 -16.68 -29.09 -17.14
CA ILE A 144 -16.00 -29.57 -15.94
C ILE A 144 -15.52 -28.37 -15.16
N ASP A 145 -16.06 -28.15 -13.97
CA ASP A 145 -15.64 -27.05 -13.12
C ASP A 145 -14.24 -27.30 -12.54
N ALA A 146 -13.40 -26.28 -12.61
CA ALA A 146 -12.17 -26.25 -11.87
C ALA A 146 -12.47 -26.00 -10.39
N LYS A 147 -12.62 -27.06 -9.58
CA LYS A 147 -12.88 -26.98 -8.14
C LYS A 147 -11.62 -26.50 -7.38
N LEU A 148 -11.01 -25.42 -7.86
CA LEU A 148 -9.79 -24.86 -7.33
C LEU A 148 -10.11 -23.90 -6.18
N ARG A 149 -9.56 -24.19 -5.03
CA ARG A 149 -9.82 -23.44 -3.79
C ARG A 149 -8.96 -22.17 -3.67
N TYR A 150 -7.80 -22.15 -4.31
CA TYR A 150 -6.80 -21.07 -4.19
C TYR A 150 -6.55 -20.62 -2.74
N PRO A 151 -6.05 -21.49 -1.85
CA PRO A 151 -5.80 -21.14 -0.47
C PRO A 151 -4.90 -19.90 -0.39
N ASN A 152 -5.15 -19.03 0.59
CA ASN A 152 -4.43 -17.77 0.81
C ASN A 152 -4.50 -16.76 -0.37
N THR A 153 -5.48 -16.91 -1.27
CA THR A 153 -5.70 -15.98 -2.38
C THR A 153 -7.16 -15.51 -2.38
N ALA A 154 -7.38 -14.22 -2.28
CA ALA A 154 -8.72 -13.64 -2.40
C ALA A 154 -9.23 -13.79 -3.85
N LEU A 155 -10.49 -14.18 -3.99
CA LEU A 155 -11.12 -14.39 -5.28
C LEU A 155 -12.40 -13.57 -5.36
N LEU A 156 -12.60 -12.88 -6.48
CA LEU A 156 -13.83 -12.19 -6.82
C LEU A 156 -14.37 -12.78 -8.14
N TYR A 157 -15.56 -13.34 -8.08
CA TYR A 157 -16.31 -13.79 -9.25
C TYR A 157 -17.46 -12.81 -9.50
N ILE A 158 -17.63 -12.40 -10.75
CA ILE A 158 -18.70 -11.51 -11.18
C ILE A 158 -19.36 -12.11 -12.41
N GLU A 159 -20.69 -12.22 -12.37
CA GLU A 159 -21.55 -12.67 -13.45
C GLU A 159 -22.57 -11.57 -13.76
N PHE A 160 -22.65 -11.16 -15.01
CA PHE A 160 -23.62 -10.16 -15.48
C PHE A 160 -24.27 -10.59 -16.79
N ASP A 161 -25.47 -10.07 -17.04
CA ASP A 161 -26.18 -10.30 -18.29
C ASP A 161 -25.62 -9.35 -19.36
N ALA A 162 -25.12 -9.92 -20.47
CA ALA A 162 -24.57 -9.16 -21.59
C ALA A 162 -25.57 -8.15 -22.21
N LYS A 163 -26.87 -8.38 -22.09
CA LYS A 163 -27.90 -7.46 -22.54
C LYS A 163 -27.89 -6.11 -21.83
N GLN A 164 -27.43 -6.07 -20.59
CA GLN A 164 -27.33 -4.84 -19.82
C GLN A 164 -26.12 -3.97 -20.25
N PHE A 165 -25.23 -4.54 -21.06
CA PHE A 165 -23.98 -3.92 -21.50
C PHE A 165 -23.79 -4.04 -23.02
N PRO A 166 -24.66 -3.41 -23.83
CA PRO A 166 -24.64 -3.57 -25.28
C PRO A 166 -23.36 -3.05 -25.96
N ASN A 167 -22.62 -2.19 -25.29
CA ASN A 167 -21.37 -1.58 -25.79
C ASN A 167 -20.10 -2.38 -25.43
N GLY A 168 -20.21 -3.55 -24.85
CA GLY A 168 -19.09 -4.42 -24.50
C GLY A 168 -19.02 -4.83 -23.03
N ILE A 169 -17.94 -5.47 -22.64
CA ILE A 169 -17.70 -5.93 -21.27
C ILE A 169 -17.49 -4.72 -20.36
N PRO A 170 -18.24 -4.58 -19.25
CA PRO A 170 -18.05 -3.47 -18.33
C PRO A 170 -16.67 -3.51 -17.67
N GLN A 171 -16.07 -2.33 -17.50
CA GLN A 171 -14.87 -2.21 -16.70
C GLN A 171 -15.22 -2.33 -15.21
N VAL A 172 -14.64 -3.31 -14.53
CA VAL A 172 -14.85 -3.54 -13.10
C VAL A 172 -13.71 -2.90 -12.33
N VAL A 173 -14.05 -1.99 -11.42
CA VAL A 173 -13.11 -1.35 -10.50
C VAL A 173 -13.41 -1.81 -9.09
N CYS A 174 -12.39 -2.29 -8.40
CA CYS A 174 -12.49 -2.75 -7.01
C CYS A 174 -11.62 -1.89 -6.11
N ASN A 175 -12.10 -1.65 -4.89
CA ASN A 175 -11.32 -1.04 -3.82
C ASN A 175 -11.11 -2.08 -2.70
N PRO A 176 -10.20 -3.05 -2.87
CA PRO A 176 -10.00 -4.10 -1.89
C PRO A 176 -9.20 -3.58 -0.69
N LYS A 177 -9.53 -4.07 0.50
CA LYS A 177 -8.54 -4.13 1.58
C LYS A 177 -7.56 -5.23 1.19
N GLY A 178 -6.29 -4.87 1.03
CA GLY A 178 -5.24 -5.79 0.61
C GLY A 178 -4.97 -6.89 1.65
N ARG A 179 -3.79 -7.50 1.56
CA ARG A 179 -3.45 -8.62 2.46
C ARG A 179 -3.30 -8.17 3.91
N ILE A 180 -3.52 -9.10 4.84
CA ILE A 180 -3.12 -8.95 6.23
C ILE A 180 -1.59 -9.12 6.33
N VAL A 181 -0.99 -8.38 7.25
CA VAL A 181 0.44 -8.39 7.54
C VAL A 181 0.68 -8.57 9.04
N ARG A 182 1.91 -8.83 9.42
CA ARG A 182 2.30 -8.89 10.83
C ARG A 182 2.31 -7.48 11.43
N VAL A 183 1.51 -7.28 12.47
CA VAL A 183 1.53 -6.05 13.26
C VAL A 183 1.74 -6.39 14.73
N PRO A 184 2.27 -5.46 15.56
CA PRO A 184 2.36 -5.70 17.00
C PRO A 184 1.04 -6.16 17.60
N ASP A 185 1.07 -7.09 18.53
CA ASP A 185 -0.11 -7.57 19.25
C ASP A 185 -0.81 -6.45 20.03
N THR A 186 -0.04 -5.43 20.46
CA THR A 186 -0.50 -4.22 21.13
C THR A 186 -1.08 -3.15 20.20
N TYR A 187 -1.00 -3.32 18.89
CA TYR A 187 -1.46 -2.34 17.89
C TYR A 187 -2.92 -2.56 17.49
N ASP A 188 -3.71 -1.52 17.53
CA ASP A 188 -5.05 -1.49 16.93
C ASP A 188 -4.98 -0.80 15.55
N PRO A 189 -5.15 -1.54 14.44
CA PRO A 189 -5.03 -0.99 13.10
C PRO A 189 -6.21 -0.09 12.69
N ASP A 190 -7.38 -0.24 13.31
CA ASP A 190 -8.56 0.57 12.99
C ASP A 190 -8.43 1.97 13.60
N THR A 191 -8.01 2.06 14.84
CA THR A 191 -7.76 3.33 15.55
C THR A 191 -6.34 3.85 15.39
N ARG A 192 -5.42 3.03 14.89
CA ARG A 192 -3.97 3.31 14.75
C ARG A 192 -3.30 3.66 16.08
N THR A 193 -3.70 2.98 17.13
CA THR A 193 -3.19 3.22 18.49
C THR A 193 -2.40 2.02 19.00
N TYR A 194 -1.48 2.30 19.89
CA TYR A 194 -0.61 1.34 20.55
C TYR A 194 -0.94 1.33 22.03
N SER A 195 -1.19 0.16 22.62
CA SER A 195 -1.58 0.02 24.02
C SER A 195 -0.55 -0.79 24.81
N GLY A 196 -0.14 -0.26 25.95
CA GLY A 196 0.82 -0.93 26.84
C GLY A 196 2.24 -1.00 26.27
N THR A 197 3.09 -1.79 26.91
CA THR A 197 4.46 -2.05 26.46
C THR A 197 4.47 -3.22 25.47
N TRP A 198 5.07 -3.03 24.31
CA TRP A 198 5.21 -4.10 23.34
C TRP A 198 6.44 -4.96 23.67
N GLU A 199 6.24 -6.26 23.87
CA GLU A 199 7.30 -7.24 24.17
C GLU A 199 7.82 -7.95 22.91
N GLY A 200 7.43 -7.49 21.71
CA GLY A 200 7.90 -8.03 20.45
C GLY A 200 7.04 -9.14 19.86
N GLY A 201 5.83 -9.37 20.40
CA GLY A 201 4.81 -10.26 19.86
C GLY A 201 4.09 -9.67 18.65
N PHE A 202 3.57 -10.53 17.75
CA PHE A 202 2.87 -10.11 16.55
C PHE A 202 1.52 -10.81 16.42
N LYS A 203 0.57 -10.11 15.80
CA LYS A 203 -0.70 -10.67 15.28
C LYS A 203 -0.85 -10.35 13.80
N TRP A 204 -1.72 -11.09 13.13
CA TRP A 204 -2.08 -10.82 11.73
C TRP A 204 -3.26 -9.88 11.66
N ALA A 205 -3.09 -8.74 10.99
CA ALA A 205 -4.16 -7.77 10.77
C ALA A 205 -3.94 -6.99 9.48
N TRP A 206 -5.01 -6.40 8.95
CA TRP A 206 -4.88 -5.45 7.86
C TRP A 206 -4.39 -4.10 8.40
N THR A 207 -3.45 -3.50 7.72
CA THR A 207 -3.01 -2.13 7.98
C THR A 207 -2.45 -1.52 6.70
N ASP A 208 -2.54 -0.20 6.57
CA ASP A 208 -1.84 0.60 5.57
C ASP A 208 -0.64 1.37 6.16
N ASN A 209 -0.18 0.98 7.35
CA ASN A 209 1.06 1.52 7.93
C ASN A 209 2.28 1.01 7.16
N PRO A 210 3.08 1.91 6.55
CA PRO A 210 4.16 1.50 5.65
C PRO A 210 5.28 0.74 6.34
N ALA A 211 5.54 0.95 7.63
CA ALA A 211 6.61 0.25 8.36
C ALA A 211 6.28 -1.24 8.55
N TRP A 212 5.01 -1.58 8.85
CA TRP A 212 4.60 -2.99 8.99
C TRP A 212 4.48 -3.70 7.65
N ILE A 213 4.09 -2.98 6.59
CA ILE A 213 4.12 -3.49 5.22
C ILE A 213 5.57 -3.79 4.80
N TYR A 214 6.50 -2.90 5.12
CA TYR A 214 7.92 -3.10 4.88
C TYR A 214 8.46 -4.35 5.61
N TYR A 215 8.17 -4.47 6.91
CA TYR A 215 8.55 -5.62 7.71
C TYR A 215 8.04 -6.95 7.15
N ASP A 216 6.76 -6.98 6.74
CA ASP A 216 6.16 -8.18 6.18
C ASP A 216 6.77 -8.56 4.83
N ILE A 217 7.05 -7.60 3.94
CA ILE A 217 7.70 -7.87 2.65
C ILE A 217 9.10 -8.44 2.84
N VAL A 218 9.89 -7.90 3.78
CA VAL A 218 11.23 -8.42 4.04
C VAL A 218 11.19 -9.88 4.49
N LEU A 219 10.24 -10.24 5.36
CA LEU A 219 10.15 -11.57 5.95
C LEU A 219 9.21 -12.54 5.23
N ASN A 220 8.66 -12.16 4.09
CA ASN A 220 7.77 -13.03 3.34
C ASN A 220 8.56 -14.01 2.47
N GLU A 221 8.30 -15.30 2.65
CA GLU A 221 9.01 -16.37 1.94
C GLU A 221 8.62 -16.51 0.47
N ARG A 222 7.40 -16.10 0.11
CA ARG A 222 6.85 -16.33 -1.23
C ARG A 222 7.19 -15.22 -2.22
N PHE A 223 7.10 -13.95 -1.81
CA PHE A 223 7.28 -12.79 -2.69
C PHE A 223 8.19 -11.72 -2.09
N GLY A 224 8.84 -12.02 -0.99
CA GLY A 224 9.80 -11.15 -0.32
C GLY A 224 11.17 -11.82 -0.17
N LEU A 225 11.89 -11.44 0.87
CA LEU A 225 13.25 -11.88 1.14
C LEU A 225 13.32 -12.95 2.25
N GLY A 226 12.20 -13.48 2.75
CA GLY A 226 12.12 -14.37 3.89
C GLY A 226 12.85 -15.72 3.75
N GLN A 227 13.26 -16.09 2.54
CA GLN A 227 14.16 -17.23 2.32
C GLN A 227 15.65 -16.87 2.53
N ARG A 228 15.99 -15.60 2.69
CA ARG A 228 17.37 -15.09 2.80
C ARG A 228 17.60 -14.25 4.05
N ILE A 229 16.55 -13.61 4.56
CA ILE A 229 16.57 -12.72 5.73
C ILE A 229 15.57 -13.26 6.74
N ASP A 230 16.03 -13.52 7.95
CA ASP A 230 15.17 -13.91 9.07
C ASP A 230 14.86 -12.73 9.99
N ALA A 231 13.96 -12.94 10.95
CA ALA A 231 13.49 -11.90 11.86
C ALA A 231 14.56 -11.34 12.81
N THR A 232 15.71 -11.99 12.96
CA THR A 232 16.83 -11.52 13.80
C THR A 232 17.72 -10.54 13.04
N GLN A 233 17.61 -10.53 11.72
CA GLN A 233 18.41 -9.70 10.83
C GLN A 233 17.73 -8.36 10.49
N ILE A 234 16.57 -8.04 11.06
CA ILE A 234 15.88 -6.77 10.90
C ILE A 234 15.51 -6.19 12.26
N ASP A 235 15.76 -4.90 12.45
CA ASP A 235 15.42 -4.22 13.70
C ASP A 235 13.93 -3.89 13.77
N LYS A 236 13.16 -4.78 14.42
CA LYS A 236 11.73 -4.59 14.63
C LYS A 236 11.41 -3.43 15.58
N TRP A 237 12.34 -3.07 16.49
CA TRP A 237 12.11 -2.01 17.46
C TRP A 237 12.22 -0.64 16.82
N GLU A 238 13.18 -0.47 15.92
CA GLU A 238 13.26 0.74 15.13
C GLU A 238 12.06 0.89 14.20
N LEU A 239 11.62 -0.21 13.56
CA LEU A 239 10.39 -0.20 12.76
C LEU A 239 9.14 0.11 13.58
N TYR A 240 9.11 -0.29 14.86
CA TYR A 240 8.03 0.08 15.78
C TYR A 240 7.96 1.60 16.02
N ARG A 241 9.11 2.24 16.25
CA ARG A 241 9.21 3.71 16.38
C ARG A 241 8.78 4.41 15.08
N ILE A 242 9.24 3.92 13.94
CA ILE A 242 8.85 4.44 12.63
C ILE A 242 7.35 4.27 12.40
N ALA A 243 6.78 3.12 12.76
CA ALA A 243 5.35 2.86 12.63
C ALA A 243 4.50 3.82 13.47
N GLN A 244 4.91 4.08 14.71
CA GLN A 244 4.26 5.09 15.56
C GLN A 244 4.34 6.48 14.95
N TYR A 245 5.49 6.85 14.35
CA TYR A 245 5.65 8.12 13.65
C TYR A 245 4.75 8.23 12.41
N CYS A 246 4.57 7.13 11.66
CA CYS A 246 3.66 7.07 10.52
C CYS A 246 2.20 7.28 10.93
N ASP A 247 1.81 6.76 12.10
CA ASP A 247 0.44 6.85 12.61
C ASP A 247 0.12 8.17 13.35
N GLN A 248 1.14 8.99 13.62
CA GLN A 248 0.90 10.29 14.25
C GLN A 248 -0.09 11.14 13.45
N PRO A 249 -1.12 11.70 14.11
CA PRO A 249 -2.06 12.59 13.44
C PRO A 249 -1.35 13.90 13.03
N VAL A 250 -1.54 14.28 11.77
CA VAL A 250 -1.06 15.55 11.21
C VAL A 250 -2.23 16.28 10.56
N PRO A 251 -2.19 17.63 10.44
CA PRO A 251 -3.24 18.38 9.74
C PRO A 251 -3.46 17.85 8.31
N ASP A 252 -4.70 17.72 7.90
CA ASP A 252 -5.08 17.23 6.58
C ASP A 252 -4.92 18.29 5.46
N GLY A 253 -4.56 19.52 5.82
CA GLY A 253 -4.32 20.62 4.87
C GLY A 253 -5.56 21.20 4.19
N LYS A 254 -6.77 20.76 4.59
CA LYS A 254 -8.04 21.22 3.99
C LYS A 254 -8.65 22.47 4.64
N GLY A 255 -7.94 23.05 5.59
CA GLY A 255 -8.46 24.14 6.42
C GLY A 255 -9.39 23.63 7.52
N GLY A 256 -9.16 23.98 8.77
CA GLY A 256 -9.90 23.49 9.92
C GLY A 256 -9.04 22.62 10.84
N SER A 257 -9.71 21.83 11.72
CA SER A 257 -9.07 20.98 12.73
C SER A 257 -8.92 19.51 12.28
N GLY A 258 -9.17 19.21 11.00
CA GLY A 258 -9.08 17.85 10.45
C GLY A 258 -7.65 17.30 10.53
N THR A 259 -7.53 16.05 10.97
CA THR A 259 -6.25 15.36 11.05
C THR A 259 -6.29 14.04 10.30
N GLU A 260 -5.13 13.58 9.88
CA GLU A 260 -4.94 12.30 9.21
C GLU A 260 -3.60 11.67 9.62
N PRO A 261 -3.42 10.35 9.48
CA PRO A 261 -2.12 9.72 9.71
C PRO A 261 -1.05 10.35 8.82
N ARG A 262 0.16 10.49 9.35
CA ARG A 262 1.27 11.12 8.65
C ARG A 262 1.60 10.45 7.33
N PHE A 263 1.72 9.11 7.33
CA PHE A 263 2.01 8.32 6.13
C PHE A 263 1.11 7.09 6.02
N ARG A 264 0.74 6.75 4.79
CA ARG A 264 0.04 5.51 4.44
C ARG A 264 0.71 4.85 3.24
N CYS A 265 0.53 3.54 3.13
CA CYS A 265 1.00 2.77 2.00
C CYS A 265 -0.16 1.96 1.41
N ASN A 266 -0.59 2.36 0.22
CA ASN A 266 -1.56 1.64 -0.59
C ASN A 266 -0.92 1.35 -1.94
N VAL A 267 -0.16 0.26 -2.02
CA VAL A 267 0.62 -0.12 -3.19
C VAL A 267 0.14 -1.43 -3.78
N TYR A 268 0.17 -1.52 -5.09
CA TYR A 268 -0.05 -2.74 -5.84
C TYR A 268 1.19 -3.05 -6.69
N ILE A 269 1.96 -4.05 -6.27
CA ILE A 269 3.19 -4.46 -6.95
C ILE A 269 2.84 -5.63 -7.87
N GLN A 270 2.88 -5.43 -9.17
CA GLN A 270 2.52 -6.42 -10.19
C GLN A 270 3.75 -7.06 -10.84
N GLU A 271 4.83 -6.32 -10.94
CA GLU A 271 6.01 -6.72 -11.69
C GLU A 271 7.12 -7.23 -10.76
N ARG A 272 7.93 -8.12 -11.30
CA ARG A 272 9.14 -8.56 -10.63
C ARG A 272 10.21 -7.49 -10.78
N ASN A 273 10.51 -6.80 -9.70
CA ASN A 273 11.57 -5.81 -9.64
C ASN A 273 12.75 -6.30 -8.78
N ASP A 274 13.88 -5.59 -8.88
CA ASP A 274 14.98 -5.77 -7.96
C ASP A 274 14.55 -5.51 -6.53
N ALA A 275 14.90 -6.42 -5.62
CA ALA A 275 14.46 -6.36 -4.23
C ALA A 275 14.92 -5.09 -3.52
N TRP A 276 16.14 -4.64 -3.78
CA TRP A 276 16.68 -3.42 -3.18
C TRP A 276 15.92 -2.17 -3.61
N THR A 277 15.55 -2.09 -4.89
CA THR A 277 14.73 -1.00 -5.42
C THR A 277 13.36 -0.96 -4.72
N VAL A 278 12.68 -2.11 -4.60
CA VAL A 278 11.38 -2.20 -3.90
C VAL A 278 11.50 -1.76 -2.43
N LEU A 279 12.52 -2.22 -1.72
CA LEU A 279 12.73 -1.84 -0.32
C LEU A 279 13.03 -0.34 -0.16
N ARG A 280 13.86 0.22 -1.04
CA ARG A 280 14.14 1.65 -1.06
C ARG A 280 12.88 2.48 -1.33
N ASP A 281 12.07 2.06 -2.29
CA ASP A 281 10.84 2.75 -2.65
C ASP A 281 9.80 2.70 -1.52
N LEU A 282 9.68 1.57 -0.84
CA LEU A 282 8.82 1.44 0.35
C LEU A 282 9.33 2.25 1.54
N ALA A 283 10.65 2.26 1.79
CA ALA A 283 11.23 3.11 2.81
C ALA A 283 11.03 4.61 2.50
N GLY A 284 11.10 4.99 1.23
CA GLY A 284 10.82 6.35 0.76
C GLY A 284 9.42 6.87 1.14
N ILE A 285 8.44 5.99 1.38
CA ILE A 285 7.10 6.38 1.81
C ILE A 285 7.14 7.13 3.15
N PHE A 286 7.92 6.64 4.10
CA PHE A 286 8.11 7.27 5.43
C PHE A 286 9.41 8.10 5.52
N ARG A 287 9.94 8.56 4.36
CA ARG A 287 11.19 9.33 4.27
C ARG A 287 12.35 8.56 4.85
N GLY A 288 12.35 7.25 4.63
CA GLY A 288 13.36 6.35 5.18
C GLY A 288 14.46 6.05 4.20
N MET A 289 15.54 5.53 4.76
CA MET A 289 16.61 4.89 4.02
C MET A 289 16.84 3.47 4.57
N THR A 290 17.30 2.59 3.72
CA THR A 290 17.68 1.24 4.10
C THR A 290 19.12 0.98 3.72
N TYR A 291 19.83 0.26 4.55
CA TYR A 291 21.19 -0.19 4.22
C TYR A 291 21.47 -1.54 4.89
N TRP A 292 22.40 -2.26 4.31
CA TRP A 292 22.86 -3.53 4.84
C TRP A 292 24.21 -3.33 5.55
N GLY A 293 24.30 -3.74 6.80
CA GLY A 293 25.52 -3.68 7.60
C GLY A 293 25.49 -4.74 8.68
N ASP A 294 26.64 -5.23 9.11
CA ASP A 294 26.79 -6.22 10.20
C ASP A 294 25.83 -7.42 10.12
N ASN A 295 25.61 -7.89 8.90
CA ASN A 295 24.66 -8.97 8.58
C ASN A 295 23.21 -8.68 9.00
N LYS A 296 22.82 -7.41 9.04
CA LYS A 296 21.46 -6.95 9.34
C LYS A 296 20.99 -5.91 8.32
N LEU A 297 19.68 -5.88 8.13
CA LEU A 297 18.99 -4.84 7.38
C LEU A 297 18.57 -3.72 8.33
N TYR A 298 19.20 -2.58 8.18
CA TYR A 298 18.85 -1.37 8.92
C TYR A 298 17.83 -0.54 8.13
N VAL A 299 16.87 -0.01 8.88
CA VAL A 299 15.82 0.87 8.35
C VAL A 299 15.77 2.08 9.25
N LEU A 300 15.89 3.24 8.66
CA LEU A 300 15.86 4.52 9.36
C LEU A 300 14.83 5.43 8.71
N ALA A 301 14.28 6.37 9.47
CA ALA A 301 13.37 7.38 8.94
C ALA A 301 13.87 8.79 9.30
N ASP A 302 13.54 9.74 8.42
CA ASP A 302 13.72 11.16 8.70
C ASP A 302 12.62 11.64 9.65
N MET A 303 12.88 11.44 10.93
CA MET A 303 11.99 11.81 12.03
C MET A 303 12.81 12.44 13.17
N PRO A 304 12.20 13.22 14.06
CA PRO A 304 12.87 13.75 15.24
C PRO A 304 13.50 12.64 16.08
N ARG A 305 14.77 12.83 16.41
CA ARG A 305 15.54 11.91 17.26
C ARG A 305 16.34 12.69 18.27
N ASP A 306 16.69 12.06 19.37
CA ASP A 306 17.68 12.60 20.29
C ASP A 306 19.04 12.69 19.62
N ILE A 307 19.83 13.65 20.06
CA ILE A 307 21.19 13.85 19.55
C ILE A 307 22.06 12.69 20.06
N TRP A 308 22.62 11.91 19.13
CA TRP A 308 23.50 10.81 19.48
C TRP A 308 24.80 11.33 20.12
N HIS A 309 25.43 12.33 19.52
CA HIS A 309 26.69 12.90 20.00
C HIS A 309 26.83 14.34 19.55
N ILE A 310 27.59 15.14 20.34
CA ILE A 310 27.96 16.50 19.95
C ILE A 310 29.44 16.54 19.57
N TYR A 311 29.70 17.14 18.42
CA TYR A 311 31.03 17.40 17.92
C TYR A 311 31.29 18.89 17.91
N ASN A 312 32.48 19.26 18.30
CA ASN A 312 32.97 20.64 18.32
C ASN A 312 34.46 20.69 17.88
N HIS A 313 35.07 21.86 17.83
CA HIS A 313 36.45 22.00 17.42
C HIS A 313 37.45 21.22 18.27
N ALA A 314 37.12 20.87 19.52
CA ALA A 314 38.00 20.09 20.38
C ALA A 314 37.91 18.58 20.10
N SER A 315 36.84 18.13 19.44
CA SER A 315 36.62 16.73 19.04
C SER A 315 36.98 16.45 17.59
N ALA A 316 36.99 17.46 16.73
CA ALA A 316 37.40 17.32 15.34
C ALA A 316 38.93 17.31 15.23
N VAL A 317 39.49 16.48 14.35
CA VAL A 317 40.91 16.46 14.04
C VAL A 317 41.30 17.79 13.42
N ASP A 318 42.38 18.38 13.90
CA ASP A 318 42.83 19.73 13.56
C ASP A 318 41.78 20.84 13.80
N GLY A 319 40.70 20.54 14.53
CA GLY A 319 39.61 21.46 14.78
C GLY A 319 38.86 21.90 13.52
N LYS A 320 38.86 21.11 12.44
CA LYS A 320 38.32 21.51 11.14
C LYS A 320 37.00 20.88 10.82
N PHE A 321 36.05 21.73 10.42
CA PHE A 321 34.80 21.36 9.75
C PHE A 321 34.82 21.91 8.33
N THR A 322 34.39 21.13 7.36
CA THR A 322 34.23 21.58 5.98
C THR A 322 32.75 21.57 5.66
N PHE A 323 32.19 22.71 5.31
CA PHE A 323 30.83 22.92 4.94
C PHE A 323 30.71 22.99 3.41
N ALA A 324 29.71 22.34 2.86
CA ALA A 324 29.39 22.38 1.44
C ALA A 324 27.89 22.57 1.26
N ASP A 325 27.51 23.60 0.54
CA ASP A 325 26.15 23.87 0.14
C ASP A 325 25.84 23.22 -1.23
N PRO A 326 24.59 22.81 -1.48
CA PRO A 326 24.20 22.43 -2.82
C PRO A 326 24.34 23.63 -3.78
N SER A 327 24.73 23.34 -5.03
CA SER A 327 24.87 24.41 -6.03
C SER A 327 23.51 25.05 -6.34
N GLU A 328 23.48 26.30 -6.71
CA GLU A 328 22.26 27.04 -7.09
C GLU A 328 21.51 26.33 -8.22
N THR A 329 22.22 25.70 -9.15
CA THR A 329 21.66 24.98 -10.30
C THR A 329 20.95 23.70 -9.95
N THR A 330 21.16 23.14 -8.75
CA THR A 330 20.52 21.90 -8.27
C THR A 330 19.33 22.18 -7.36
N ARG A 331 19.02 23.43 -7.06
CA ARG A 331 17.90 23.80 -6.21
C ARG A 331 16.60 23.80 -6.99
N ASN A 332 15.60 23.10 -6.45
CA ASN A 332 14.25 23.07 -7.00
C ASN A 332 13.34 24.03 -6.22
N THR A 333 12.48 24.72 -6.92
CA THR A 333 11.55 25.71 -6.36
C THR A 333 10.08 25.27 -6.51
N ALA A 334 9.85 24.24 -7.31
CA ALA A 334 8.57 23.58 -7.47
C ALA A 334 8.73 22.06 -7.48
N ALA A 335 7.75 21.34 -6.99
CA ALA A 335 7.68 19.88 -7.08
C ALA A 335 6.36 19.47 -7.72
N LEU A 336 6.44 18.65 -8.76
CA LEU A 336 5.32 17.96 -9.36
C LEU A 336 5.29 16.53 -8.82
N VAL A 337 4.28 16.24 -8.00
CA VAL A 337 4.18 14.96 -7.28
C VAL A 337 3.03 14.16 -7.86
N ASN A 338 3.33 13.09 -8.57
CA ASN A 338 2.31 12.17 -9.09
C ASN A 338 1.85 11.22 -7.98
N TRP A 339 0.53 11.13 -7.77
CA TRP A 339 -0.10 10.27 -6.77
C TRP A 339 -1.34 9.59 -7.34
N SER A 340 -1.74 8.44 -6.78
CA SER A 340 -2.89 7.67 -7.27
C SER A 340 -4.18 8.17 -6.63
N ASP A 341 -5.05 8.83 -7.42
CA ASP A 341 -6.28 9.47 -6.95
C ASP A 341 -7.45 8.48 -6.89
N PRO A 342 -7.98 8.14 -5.70
CA PRO A 342 -9.17 7.29 -5.57
C PRO A 342 -10.42 7.85 -6.25
N ALA A 343 -10.57 9.18 -6.31
CA ALA A 343 -11.70 9.83 -6.98
C ALA A 343 -11.63 9.70 -8.51
N ASN A 344 -10.42 9.50 -9.06
CA ASN A 344 -10.17 9.28 -10.47
C ASN A 344 -9.79 7.81 -10.78
N HIS A 345 -10.44 6.85 -10.11
CA HIS A 345 -10.20 5.41 -10.29
C HIS A 345 -8.73 5.00 -10.12
N TYR A 346 -8.03 5.60 -9.16
CA TYR A 346 -6.61 5.36 -8.87
C TYR A 346 -5.65 5.68 -10.03
N LYS A 347 -6.08 6.51 -10.99
CA LYS A 347 -5.18 7.05 -12.01
C LYS A 347 -4.24 8.06 -11.38
N ASP A 348 -3.03 8.11 -11.91
CA ASP A 348 -2.04 9.08 -11.47
C ASP A 348 -2.50 10.50 -11.79
N THR A 349 -2.48 11.33 -10.76
CA THR A 349 -2.86 12.74 -10.80
C THR A 349 -1.70 13.55 -10.24
N PRO A 350 -1.31 14.65 -10.88
CA PRO A 350 -0.23 15.50 -10.38
C PRO A 350 -0.72 16.44 -9.28
N GLU A 351 0.08 16.57 -8.23
CA GLU A 351 -0.01 17.62 -7.20
C GLU A 351 1.17 18.58 -7.38
N VAL A 352 0.87 19.87 -7.48
CA VAL A 352 1.90 20.91 -7.64
C VAL A 352 2.17 21.58 -6.30
N VAL A 353 3.41 21.51 -5.88
CA VAL A 353 3.91 22.22 -4.70
C VAL A 353 4.89 23.29 -5.14
N TYR A 354 4.65 24.50 -4.73
CA TYR A 354 5.43 25.65 -5.16
C TYR A 354 5.87 26.49 -3.96
N ASP A 355 7.15 26.82 -3.89
CA ASP A 355 7.72 27.74 -2.92
C ASP A 355 8.00 29.08 -3.59
N LYS A 356 7.19 30.11 -3.25
CA LYS A 356 7.27 31.43 -3.86
C LYS A 356 8.56 32.15 -3.51
N ASP A 357 9.05 32.00 -2.28
CA ASP A 357 10.23 32.70 -1.79
C ASP A 357 11.49 32.14 -2.44
N LEU A 358 11.56 30.81 -2.56
CA LEU A 358 12.63 30.16 -3.29
C LEU A 358 12.60 30.51 -4.78
N ALA A 359 11.44 30.55 -5.40
CA ALA A 359 11.33 30.89 -6.83
C ALA A 359 11.67 32.36 -7.14
N MET A 360 11.36 33.28 -6.23
CA MET A 360 11.80 34.68 -6.39
C MET A 360 13.30 34.82 -6.26
N ARG A 361 13.97 33.92 -5.56
CA ARG A 361 15.42 33.97 -5.34
C ARG A 361 16.24 33.20 -6.37
N PHE A 362 15.74 32.07 -6.85
CA PHE A 362 16.48 31.08 -7.65
C PHE A 362 15.81 30.73 -8.99
N ASP A 363 14.83 31.52 -9.42
CA ASP A 363 14.00 31.23 -10.59
C ASP A 363 13.17 29.94 -10.48
N TYR A 364 12.42 29.60 -11.53
CA TYR A 364 11.58 28.41 -11.57
C TYR A 364 12.40 27.17 -11.96
N SER A 365 12.51 26.22 -11.03
CA SER A 365 13.11 24.92 -11.26
C SER A 365 12.19 23.82 -10.71
N GLN A 366 11.81 22.86 -11.54
CA GLN A 366 10.83 21.81 -11.21
C GLN A 366 11.47 20.46 -10.94
N LEU A 367 11.13 19.87 -9.81
CA LEU A 367 11.38 18.47 -9.48
C LEU A 367 10.15 17.63 -9.84
N GLU A 368 10.30 16.56 -10.60
CA GLU A 368 9.25 15.57 -10.81
C GLU A 368 9.50 14.35 -9.92
N MET A 369 8.46 13.90 -9.22
CA MET A 369 8.55 12.73 -8.36
C MET A 369 7.22 11.97 -8.30
N THR A 370 7.30 10.66 -8.10
CA THR A 370 6.13 9.80 -7.88
C THR A 370 6.01 9.47 -6.41
N ALA A 371 4.84 9.75 -5.83
CA ALA A 371 4.52 9.39 -4.46
C ALA A 371 4.00 7.95 -4.39
N ILE A 372 4.90 6.98 -4.40
CA ILE A 372 4.57 5.56 -4.35
C ILE A 372 3.67 5.25 -3.16
N GLY A 373 2.60 4.46 -3.40
CA GLY A 373 1.63 4.06 -2.39
C GLY A 373 0.80 5.19 -1.78
N CYS A 374 0.89 6.41 -2.33
CA CYS A 374 0.13 7.56 -1.85
C CYS A 374 -1.23 7.64 -2.56
N THR A 375 -2.30 7.66 -1.76
CA THR A 375 -3.67 7.80 -2.23
C THR A 375 -4.37 9.04 -1.67
N ARG A 376 -3.59 10.04 -1.21
CA ARG A 376 -4.10 11.29 -0.62
C ARG A 376 -3.33 12.49 -1.15
N GLN A 377 -4.06 13.46 -1.66
CA GLN A 377 -3.49 14.72 -2.16
C GLN A 377 -2.67 15.46 -1.08
N SER A 378 -3.20 15.54 0.14
CA SER A 378 -2.54 16.16 1.29
C SER A 378 -1.16 15.54 1.61
N GLU A 379 -1.07 14.21 1.52
CA GLU A 379 0.20 13.50 1.72
C GLU A 379 1.16 13.75 0.55
N ALA A 380 0.67 13.74 -0.70
CA ALA A 380 1.47 14.10 -1.87
C ALA A 380 2.04 15.51 -1.75
N ASN A 381 1.23 16.49 -1.31
CA ASN A 381 1.68 17.85 -1.04
C ASN A 381 2.77 17.88 0.04
N ARG A 382 2.60 17.17 1.17
CA ARG A 382 3.62 17.10 2.23
C ARG A 382 4.93 16.46 1.75
N ARG A 383 4.86 15.44 0.86
CA ARG A 383 6.07 14.84 0.26
C ARG A 383 6.79 15.83 -0.64
N GLY A 384 6.06 16.58 -1.47
CA GLY A 384 6.64 17.63 -2.30
C GLY A 384 7.29 18.76 -1.48
N ARG A 385 6.61 19.24 -0.44
CA ARG A 385 7.18 20.23 0.48
C ARG A 385 8.45 19.75 1.16
N TRP A 386 8.46 18.53 1.64
CA TRP A 386 9.65 17.95 2.25
C TRP A 386 10.81 17.84 1.26
N ALA A 387 10.53 17.43 0.01
CA ALA A 387 11.57 17.37 -1.02
C ALA A 387 12.18 18.74 -1.33
N LEU A 388 11.34 19.78 -1.44
CA LEU A 388 11.84 21.16 -1.65
C LEU A 388 12.65 21.68 -0.46
N LEU A 389 12.19 21.43 0.78
CA LEU A 389 12.91 21.85 1.99
C LEU A 389 14.26 21.15 2.11
N THR A 390 14.31 19.84 1.91
CA THR A 390 15.58 19.08 1.99
C THR A 390 16.55 19.47 0.89
N ASN A 391 16.06 19.76 -0.30
CA ASN A 391 16.88 20.23 -1.41
C ASN A 391 17.36 21.68 -1.19
N GLY A 392 16.51 22.53 -0.59
CA GLY A 392 16.80 23.96 -0.38
C GLY A 392 17.77 24.25 0.76
N ILE A 393 17.77 23.42 1.81
CA ILE A 393 18.53 23.64 3.06
C ILE A 393 19.69 22.64 3.22
N GLY A 394 19.89 21.76 2.27
CA GLY A 394 20.79 20.61 2.36
C GLY A 394 22.26 20.96 2.48
N GLU A 395 22.67 21.55 3.60
CA GLU A 395 24.08 21.74 3.94
C GLU A 395 24.73 20.42 4.34
N VAL A 396 25.92 20.15 3.84
CA VAL A 396 26.71 18.95 4.16
C VAL A 396 27.94 19.39 4.96
N VAL A 397 28.14 18.79 6.14
CA VAL A 397 29.34 18.94 6.93
C VAL A 397 30.22 17.70 6.85
N THR A 398 31.49 17.87 6.62
CA THR A 398 32.49 16.80 6.60
C THR A 398 33.60 17.12 7.59
N PHE A 399 33.93 16.18 8.45
CA PHE A 399 35.04 16.32 9.42
C PHE A 399 35.59 14.93 9.80
N SER A 400 36.79 14.91 10.36
CA SER A 400 37.39 13.70 10.94
C SER A 400 37.40 13.84 12.46
N THR A 401 37.17 12.74 13.15
CA THR A 401 37.16 12.69 14.62
C THR A 401 37.93 11.48 15.13
N GLY A 402 38.53 11.60 16.30
CA GLY A 402 39.12 10.50 17.06
C GLY A 402 38.17 9.89 18.09
N MET A 403 36.93 10.39 18.13
CA MET A 403 35.88 9.87 19.02
C MET A 403 35.09 8.77 18.32
N ASP A 404 34.19 8.11 19.06
CA ASP A 404 33.27 7.12 18.51
C ASP A 404 32.50 7.70 17.34
N VAL A 405 32.41 6.91 16.27
CA VAL A 405 31.73 7.28 15.05
C VAL A 405 30.29 6.79 15.13
N PRO A 406 29.30 7.70 15.00
CA PRO A 406 27.89 7.31 15.03
C PRO A 406 27.52 6.45 13.83
N PRO A 407 26.57 5.54 14.00
CA PRO A 407 26.00 4.82 12.86
C PRO A 407 25.40 5.76 11.81
N VAL A 408 25.43 5.34 10.55
CA VAL A 408 24.75 6.05 9.48
C VAL A 408 23.27 6.20 9.82
N GLY A 409 22.72 7.41 9.64
CA GLY A 409 21.33 7.75 9.91
C GLY A 409 21.07 8.35 11.30
N GLU A 410 21.99 8.27 12.24
CA GLU A 410 21.85 8.96 13.52
C GLU A 410 22.00 10.48 13.38
N VAL A 411 21.41 11.21 14.34
CA VAL A 411 21.47 12.67 14.40
C VAL A 411 22.61 13.09 15.31
N ILE A 412 23.48 13.93 14.80
CA ILE A 412 24.59 14.53 15.54
C ILE A 412 24.40 16.04 15.67
N GLY A 413 24.92 16.59 16.77
CA GLY A 413 25.03 18.01 16.94
C GLY A 413 26.42 18.50 16.55
N VAL A 414 26.52 19.54 15.74
CA VAL A 414 27.78 20.19 15.36
C VAL A 414 27.82 21.59 15.96
N ALA A 415 28.68 21.75 16.94
CA ALA A 415 28.93 23.03 17.61
C ALA A 415 30.14 23.71 16.98
N ALA A 416 29.97 24.21 15.75
CA ALA A 416 31.02 24.90 15.01
C ALA A 416 30.95 26.41 15.24
N ASN A 417 32.08 27.02 15.63
CA ASN A 417 32.16 28.45 15.91
C ASN A 417 31.87 29.30 14.65
N GLU A 418 32.20 28.78 13.47
CA GLU A 418 31.97 29.43 12.18
C GLU A 418 30.49 29.66 11.89
N LEU A 419 29.63 28.68 12.26
CA LEU A 419 28.17 28.78 12.11
C LEU A 419 27.57 29.74 13.15
N ALA A 420 28.10 29.71 14.36
CA ALA A 420 27.57 30.47 15.49
C ALA A 420 28.13 31.89 15.62
N GLY A 421 29.24 32.19 14.95
CA GLY A 421 29.95 33.46 15.09
C GLY A 421 30.61 33.69 16.45
N ARG A 422 30.56 32.70 17.36
CA ARG A 422 31.15 32.74 18.70
C ARG A 422 31.49 31.34 19.22
N VAL A 423 32.25 31.24 20.31
CA VAL A 423 32.61 29.96 20.90
C VAL A 423 31.38 29.33 21.59
N ILE A 424 30.93 28.18 21.08
CA ILE A 424 29.76 27.46 21.57
C ILE A 424 30.07 26.04 22.05
N GLY A 425 31.33 25.64 22.09
CA GLY A 425 31.72 24.29 22.51
C GLY A 425 33.18 24.22 22.97
N GLY A 426 33.51 23.16 23.67
CA GLY A 426 34.83 22.88 24.21
C GLY A 426 34.87 21.58 24.99
N ARG A 427 35.78 21.43 25.96
CA ARG A 427 35.90 20.29 26.85
C ARG A 427 35.58 20.66 28.30
N VAL A 428 35.02 19.74 29.03
CA VAL A 428 34.77 19.88 30.46
C VAL A 428 36.05 19.66 31.23
N SER A 429 36.44 20.63 32.06
CA SER A 429 37.66 20.54 32.89
C SER A 429 37.42 19.78 34.19
N ALA A 430 36.26 19.98 34.83
CA ALA A 430 35.92 19.33 36.08
C ALA A 430 34.40 19.25 36.30
N ILE A 431 33.95 18.32 37.12
CA ILE A 431 32.55 18.14 37.44
C ILE A 431 32.37 17.92 38.95
N SER A 432 31.42 18.61 39.51
CA SER A 432 31.03 18.46 40.92
C SER A 432 29.50 18.54 41.06
N GLY A 433 28.86 17.40 40.98
CA GLY A 433 27.39 17.29 41.00
C GLY A 433 26.73 18.06 39.85
N ARG A 434 26.04 19.17 40.12
CA ARG A 434 25.42 20.02 39.12
C ARG A 434 26.33 21.13 38.60
N ASN A 435 27.53 21.28 39.16
CA ASN A 435 28.47 22.28 38.73
C ASN A 435 29.44 21.68 37.70
N ILE A 436 29.44 22.27 36.53
CA ILE A 436 30.25 21.85 35.39
C ILE A 436 31.28 22.97 35.14
N THR A 437 32.55 22.63 35.26
CA THR A 437 33.64 23.57 34.98
C THR A 437 34.07 23.41 33.51
N LEU A 438 33.87 24.42 32.71
CA LEU A 438 34.28 24.45 31.32
C LEU A 438 35.79 24.79 31.20
N ASP A 439 36.41 24.37 30.10
CA ASP A 439 37.80 24.64 29.78
C ASP A 439 38.10 26.15 29.58
N ARG A 440 37.06 26.94 29.35
CA ARG A 440 37.14 28.39 29.15
C ARG A 440 35.83 29.07 29.55
N ALA A 441 35.91 30.37 29.78
CA ALA A 441 34.71 31.18 29.87
C ALA A 441 34.02 31.24 28.51
N ALA A 442 32.74 30.97 28.47
CA ALA A 442 31.90 30.99 27.28
C ALA A 442 30.68 31.90 27.49
N ASP A 443 30.09 32.40 26.43
CA ASP A 443 28.86 33.20 26.50
C ASP A 443 27.65 32.26 26.80
N VAL A 444 27.63 31.81 28.03
CA VAL A 444 26.56 30.92 28.59
C VAL A 444 25.77 31.71 29.59
N ARG A 445 24.46 31.67 29.54
CA ARG A 445 23.56 32.42 30.43
C ARG A 445 22.55 31.49 31.09
N ALA A 446 21.99 31.90 32.21
CA ALA A 446 20.85 31.20 32.81
C ALA A 446 19.70 31.10 31.80
N GLY A 447 19.09 29.94 31.73
CA GLY A 447 18.06 29.60 30.75
C GLY A 447 18.59 28.90 29.48
N ASN A 448 19.86 29.04 29.13
CA ASN A 448 20.46 28.29 28.01
C ASN A 448 20.46 26.79 28.29
N ARG A 449 20.66 25.98 27.26
CA ARG A 449 20.78 24.52 27.37
C ARG A 449 22.25 24.13 27.21
N LEU A 450 22.80 23.48 28.24
CA LEU A 450 24.14 22.92 28.19
C LEU A 450 24.05 21.44 27.83
N PHE A 451 24.62 21.07 26.70
CA PHE A 451 24.76 19.71 26.26
C PHE A 451 26.11 19.12 26.68
N LEU A 452 26.10 17.89 27.15
CA LEU A 452 27.30 17.10 27.42
C LEU A 452 27.16 15.72 26.76
N ASN A 453 28.29 15.20 26.28
CA ASN A 453 28.40 13.80 25.91
C ASN A 453 28.58 12.96 27.17
N LEU A 454 27.68 12.01 27.41
CA LEU A 454 27.71 11.13 28.58
C LEU A 454 28.57 9.87 28.33
N PRO A 455 28.99 9.14 29.37
CA PRO A 455 29.78 7.91 29.22
C PRO A 455 29.06 6.83 28.37
N SER A 456 27.74 6.82 28.37
CA SER A 456 26.93 5.94 27.49
C SER A 456 27.02 6.28 26.00
N GLY A 457 27.71 7.36 25.64
CA GLY A 457 27.78 7.84 24.26
C GLY A 457 26.62 8.76 23.84
N VAL A 458 25.63 9.00 24.69
CA VAL A 458 24.46 9.83 24.38
C VAL A 458 24.71 11.28 24.81
N ALA A 459 24.37 12.24 23.97
CA ALA A 459 24.38 13.65 24.32
C ALA A 459 23.09 14.03 25.08
N GLN A 460 23.25 14.64 26.25
CA GLN A 460 22.12 15.09 27.07
C GLN A 460 22.21 16.57 27.38
N ALA A 461 21.08 17.28 27.25
CA ALA A 461 20.95 18.68 27.58
C ALA A 461 20.40 18.89 29.00
N ARG A 462 20.91 19.95 29.69
CA ARG A 462 20.33 20.48 30.92
C ARG A 462 20.24 22.00 30.84
N THR A 463 19.18 22.56 31.43
CA THR A 463 19.00 23.99 31.51
C THR A 463 20.01 24.58 32.50
N VAL A 464 20.68 25.66 32.11
CA VAL A 464 21.61 26.41 32.94
C VAL A 464 20.83 27.18 33.98
N GLN A 465 21.20 27.02 35.25
CA GLN A 465 20.62 27.74 36.39
C GLN A 465 21.40 29.02 36.68
N ALA A 466 22.71 28.92 36.69
CA ALA A 466 23.63 30.04 36.98
C ALA A 466 24.99 29.83 36.34
N VAL A 467 25.72 30.90 36.10
CA VAL A 467 27.10 30.90 35.58
C VAL A 467 27.98 31.77 36.45
N ASN A 468 29.14 31.25 36.83
CA ASN A 468 30.17 32.00 37.55
C ASN A 468 31.51 31.74 36.83
N SER A 469 31.93 32.71 36.00
CA SER A 469 33.10 32.58 35.12
C SER A 469 32.96 31.37 34.19
N ASN A 470 33.78 30.35 34.36
CA ASN A 470 33.72 29.11 33.58
C ASN A 470 32.99 27.93 34.31
N ILE A 471 32.38 28.20 35.47
CA ILE A 471 31.57 27.24 36.20
C ILE A 471 30.11 27.46 35.88
N VAL A 472 29.49 26.45 35.28
CA VAL A 472 28.05 26.43 34.92
C VAL A 472 27.32 25.49 35.87
N THR A 473 26.31 26.03 36.57
CA THR A 473 25.43 25.23 37.42
C THR A 473 24.15 24.88 36.63
N VAL A 474 23.81 23.61 36.50
CA VAL A 474 22.58 23.17 35.82
C VAL A 474 21.44 22.93 36.80
N THR A 475 20.20 23.04 36.31
CA THR A 475 18.98 22.92 37.14
C THR A 475 18.81 21.52 37.74
N THR A 476 19.13 20.48 36.99
CA THR A 476 19.08 19.07 37.41
C THR A 476 20.35 18.34 36.99
N ALA A 477 20.75 17.33 37.76
CA ALA A 477 21.89 16.49 37.39
C ALA A 477 21.65 15.76 36.05
N TYR A 478 22.72 15.40 35.37
CA TYR A 478 22.69 14.52 34.21
C TYR A 478 22.30 13.11 34.66
N SER A 479 21.76 12.29 33.75
CA SER A 479 21.34 10.91 34.06
C SER A 479 22.51 10.02 34.48
N GLU A 480 23.70 10.32 33.99
CA GLU A 480 24.97 9.72 34.34
C GLU A 480 25.94 10.80 34.78
N THR A 481 26.91 10.46 35.60
CA THR A 481 27.97 11.42 35.92
C THR A 481 28.84 11.63 34.71
N PRO A 482 28.89 12.84 34.13
CA PRO A 482 29.77 13.11 33.00
C PRO A 482 31.23 12.91 33.39
N GLU A 483 32.08 12.63 32.44
CA GLU A 483 33.52 12.48 32.65
C GLU A 483 34.23 13.80 32.34
N ALA A 484 35.37 14.05 33.00
CA ALA A 484 36.28 15.13 32.60
C ALA A 484 36.72 14.90 31.15
N GLU A 485 37.03 15.97 30.44
CA GLU A 485 37.39 15.99 29.01
C GLU A 485 36.25 15.64 28.06
N CYS A 486 35.02 15.34 28.53
CA CYS A 486 33.87 15.17 27.63
C CYS A 486 33.58 16.51 26.91
N CYS A 487 32.99 16.42 25.72
CA CYS A 487 32.61 17.57 24.92
C CYS A 487 31.38 18.25 25.49
N TRP A 488 31.39 19.57 25.49
CA TRP A 488 30.21 20.38 25.77
C TRP A 488 29.83 21.24 24.57
N GLY A 489 28.54 21.58 24.49
CA GLY A 489 27.97 22.54 23.55
C GLY A 489 26.84 23.32 24.20
N VAL A 490 26.61 24.56 23.76
CA VAL A 490 25.55 25.44 24.28
C VAL A 490 24.54 25.73 23.20
N ASP A 491 23.25 25.65 23.57
CA ASP A 491 22.10 26.01 22.77
C ASP A 491 21.33 27.15 23.49
N ALA A 492 21.00 28.22 22.79
CA ALA A 492 20.30 29.39 23.29
C ALA A 492 19.31 29.91 22.22
N ASP A 493 18.42 30.83 22.57
CA ASP A 493 17.42 31.39 21.67
C ASP A 493 18.02 32.05 20.41
N ASP A 494 19.21 32.60 20.54
CA ASP A 494 19.98 33.27 19.47
C ASP A 494 21.19 32.45 18.98
N LEU A 495 21.29 31.20 19.43
CA LEU A 495 22.44 30.33 19.22
C LEU A 495 22.04 28.88 19.29
N PHE A 496 22.13 28.17 18.19
CA PHE A 496 21.76 26.78 18.13
C PHE A 496 22.93 25.89 17.68
N ILE A 497 22.94 24.70 18.22
CA ILE A 497 23.78 23.61 17.73
C ILE A 497 23.14 23.12 16.42
N ALA A 498 23.86 23.17 15.32
CA ALA A 498 23.39 22.70 14.05
C ALA A 498 23.26 21.17 14.09
N LEU A 499 22.09 20.67 13.71
CA LEU A 499 21.80 19.23 13.69
C LEU A 499 22.01 18.67 12.29
N PHE A 500 22.80 17.62 12.20
CA PHE A 500 23.08 16.92 10.96
C PHE A 500 22.75 15.44 11.11
N ARG A 501 22.31 14.84 10.03
CA ARG A 501 22.16 13.40 9.93
C ARG A 501 23.39 12.79 9.29
N VAL A 502 23.94 11.75 9.90
CA VAL A 502 25.09 11.03 9.36
C VAL A 502 24.68 10.29 8.10
N THR A 503 25.28 10.65 6.98
CA THR A 503 24.99 10.03 5.67
C THR A 503 26.04 9.01 5.26
N ALA A 504 27.28 9.19 5.71
CA ALA A 504 28.37 8.26 5.46
C ALA A 504 29.44 8.36 6.54
N THR A 505 30.09 7.27 6.84
CA THR A 505 31.27 7.16 7.71
C THR A 505 32.36 6.39 6.98
N ARG A 506 33.63 6.76 7.20
CA ARG A 506 34.78 6.11 6.57
C ARG A 506 35.85 5.82 7.60
#